data_30dd92ae697467ff7bda2e9fd2c2ceac
#
_entry.id   30dd92ae697467ff7bda2e9fd2c2ceac
#
_cell.length_a   1.000
_cell.length_b   1.000
_cell.length_c   1.000
_cell.angle_alpha   90.00
_cell.angle_beta   90.00
_cell.angle_gamma   90.00
#
_symmetry.space_group_name_H-M   'P 1'
#
loop_
_entity.id
_entity.type
_entity.pdbx_description
1 polymer ?
#
loop_
_entity_poly.entity_id
_entity_poly.type
_entity_poly.pdbx_seq_one_letter_code
_entity_poly.pdbx_strand_id
1 'polypeptide(L)'
;IRRIAIVENIIYNNYLEKNENAPSLEEMEEFKECIPWICLKGLVWASENIYIKNKAKDEIKEIILDNPIDEYKETRRMKRHFYLHVGETNTGKTYSSIKRLMEAESGVYLAPLRLLALEIQDKLNSENIACSLLTGEEEDIITYAYHVSSTIEKLQLGTPYDVCVIDEAQMIADNQRGWAWTRAIIGVLAPEVHICMAPEALDIVIKLIKDCDDTYEVIRHKRDTELIVEDKKFNLERDVKKGDALVVFGKKKALAVSAQLLNNNIKTSIIYGSLPYSTRKKQFDRFLSGETEVIVCTDAIGMGVNLPIKRIVFLETRKYDGVSMRKLRVSEIKQIAGRAGRKGIYDKGYVATTKDIDLIRDALKAKPKKIEKCYVGIPESLINIDIDIIDALKTWSSMSLKGFYEKTDITRIIYLLNRLKKLDIDVSNEDIIKMATIPFEENNKTVFALWEEYCMMYSAGAVNLMKPTLKKNASAKKELDELESYYKSLDLNYSFGKNFNMMINNRFICSEKENTANKINELLLTNLLDHERVCIGCGKKLSWDYPSDRCRMCKIINDSKKERYDYRFRERRHADYRKNRRRRRY
;
A
#
# COMPACT_ATOMS: atom_id res chain seq x y z
N ILE A 1 24.62 -24.70 -26.42
CA ILE A 1 25.93 -24.41 -26.98
C ILE A 1 26.42 -23.03 -26.49
N ARG A 2 25.72 -21.89 -26.66
CA ARG A 2 26.16 -20.58 -26.16
C ARG A 2 26.43 -20.54 -24.65
N ARG A 3 25.60 -21.18 -23.82
CA ARG A 3 25.83 -21.25 -22.37
C ARG A 3 27.06 -22.05 -21.96
N ILE A 4 27.38 -23.10 -22.71
CA ILE A 4 28.58 -23.90 -22.48
C ILE A 4 29.84 -23.07 -22.81
N ALA A 5 29.84 -22.33 -23.91
CA ALA A 5 30.96 -21.45 -24.29
C ALA A 5 31.21 -20.33 -23.27
N ILE A 6 30.16 -19.78 -22.65
CA ILE A 6 30.28 -18.78 -21.57
C ILE A 6 30.92 -19.41 -20.33
N VAL A 7 30.48 -20.61 -19.92
CA VAL A 7 31.05 -21.33 -18.77
C VAL A 7 32.51 -21.69 -19.00
N GLU A 8 32.84 -22.14 -20.22
CA GLU A 8 34.21 -22.46 -20.63
C GLU A 8 35.13 -21.24 -20.56
N ASN A 9 34.68 -20.09 -21.08
CA ASN A 9 35.44 -18.83 -20.98
C ASN A 9 35.64 -18.37 -19.54
N ILE A 10 34.63 -18.52 -18.70
CA ILE A 10 34.70 -18.14 -17.28
C ILE A 10 35.70 -19.04 -16.54
N ILE A 11 35.64 -20.35 -16.72
CA ILE A 11 36.56 -21.30 -16.11
C ILE A 11 37.98 -21.05 -16.59
N TYR A 12 38.17 -20.81 -17.89
CA TYR A 12 39.46 -20.53 -18.50
C TYR A 12 40.09 -19.23 -17.98
N ASN A 13 39.32 -18.13 -17.93
CA ASN A 13 39.82 -16.85 -17.43
C ASN A 13 40.20 -16.93 -15.95
N ASN A 14 39.43 -17.64 -15.11
CA ASN A 14 39.80 -17.86 -13.70
C ASN A 14 41.02 -18.76 -13.54
N TYR A 15 41.24 -19.69 -14.43
CA TYR A 15 42.42 -20.54 -14.45
C TYR A 15 43.66 -19.75 -14.85
N LEU A 16 43.54 -18.86 -15.86
CA LEU A 16 44.59 -17.94 -16.29
C LEU A 16 45.01 -16.95 -15.19
N GLU A 17 44.04 -16.40 -14.44
CA GLU A 17 44.31 -15.47 -13.32
C GLU A 17 45.09 -16.13 -12.18
N LYS A 18 45.02 -17.47 -12.08
CA LYS A 18 45.64 -18.23 -10.96
C LYS A 18 46.90 -18.99 -11.34
N ASN A 19 47.20 -19.18 -12.64
CA ASN A 19 48.31 -19.96 -13.12
C ASN A 19 48.98 -19.34 -14.33
N GLU A 20 50.23 -18.90 -14.22
CA GLU A 20 51.04 -18.35 -15.32
C GLU A 20 51.34 -19.39 -16.43
N ASN A 21 51.09 -20.69 -16.22
CA ASN A 21 51.29 -21.78 -17.20
C ASN A 21 49.97 -22.46 -17.58
N ALA A 22 48.90 -21.72 -17.78
CA ALA A 22 47.62 -22.29 -18.17
C ALA A 22 47.68 -22.83 -19.63
N PRO A 23 47.04 -23.98 -19.92
CA PRO A 23 46.99 -24.52 -21.29
C PRO A 23 46.25 -23.57 -22.24
N SER A 24 46.62 -23.61 -23.50
CA SER A 24 45.97 -22.81 -24.56
C SER A 24 44.50 -23.25 -24.75
N LEU A 25 43.69 -22.39 -25.35
CA LEU A 25 42.30 -22.71 -25.68
C LEU A 25 42.18 -23.96 -26.57
N GLU A 26 43.16 -24.20 -27.43
CA GLU A 26 43.22 -25.40 -28.31
C GLU A 26 43.49 -26.67 -27.53
N GLU A 27 44.38 -26.64 -26.54
CA GLU A 27 44.61 -27.77 -25.63
C GLU A 27 43.41 -28.09 -24.73
N MET A 28 42.60 -27.07 -24.39
CA MET A 28 41.34 -27.26 -23.69
C MET A 28 40.24 -27.85 -24.57
N GLU A 29 40.26 -27.67 -25.89
CA GLU A 29 39.32 -28.33 -26.81
C GLU A 29 39.52 -29.83 -26.89
N GLU A 30 40.75 -30.32 -26.89
CA GLU A 30 41.05 -31.75 -26.76
C GLU A 30 40.55 -32.34 -25.43
N PHE A 31 40.55 -31.53 -24.38
CA PHE A 31 40.06 -31.98 -23.05
C PHE A 31 38.52 -32.09 -23.01
N LYS A 32 37.78 -31.39 -23.86
CA LYS A 32 36.30 -31.44 -23.93
C LYS A 32 35.78 -32.81 -24.36
N GLU A 33 36.47 -33.50 -25.25
CA GLU A 33 36.02 -34.83 -25.70
C GLU A 33 36.16 -35.91 -24.64
N CYS A 34 36.94 -35.64 -23.60
CA CYS A 34 37.19 -36.59 -22.49
C CYS A 34 36.31 -36.37 -21.26
N ILE A 35 35.53 -35.26 -21.16
CA ILE A 35 34.71 -34.98 -20.00
C ILE A 35 33.36 -35.69 -20.09
N PRO A 36 33.00 -36.61 -19.18
CA PRO A 36 31.68 -37.24 -19.18
C PRO A 36 30.58 -36.16 -19.13
N TRP A 37 29.51 -36.33 -19.90
CA TRP A 37 28.34 -35.44 -19.95
C TRP A 37 27.78 -35.07 -18.57
N ILE A 38 27.89 -35.96 -17.57
CA ILE A 38 27.51 -35.72 -16.18
C ILE A 38 28.38 -34.63 -15.52
N CYS A 39 29.69 -34.63 -15.79
CA CYS A 39 30.64 -33.63 -15.28
C CYS A 39 30.34 -32.25 -15.91
N LEU A 40 30.04 -32.20 -17.21
CA LEU A 40 29.63 -30.97 -17.90
C LEU A 40 28.36 -30.38 -17.31
N LYS A 41 27.32 -31.21 -17.05
CA LYS A 41 26.11 -30.78 -16.34
C LYS A 41 26.40 -30.28 -14.93
N GLY A 42 27.27 -30.94 -14.19
CA GLY A 42 27.70 -30.53 -12.86
C GLY A 42 28.47 -29.20 -12.88
N LEU A 43 29.36 -29.00 -13.86
CA LEU A 43 30.10 -27.75 -14.04
C LEU A 43 29.20 -26.59 -14.46
N VAL A 44 28.24 -26.82 -15.38
CA VAL A 44 27.24 -25.82 -15.77
C VAL A 44 26.41 -25.43 -14.54
N TRP A 45 25.93 -26.43 -13.77
CA TRP A 45 25.16 -26.16 -12.54
C TRP A 45 26.00 -25.40 -11.49
N ALA A 46 27.26 -25.78 -11.27
CA ALA A 46 28.16 -25.13 -10.33
C ALA A 46 28.47 -23.69 -10.77
N SER A 47 28.69 -23.48 -12.07
CA SER A 47 28.91 -22.15 -12.61
C SER A 47 27.67 -21.26 -12.43
N GLU A 48 26.50 -21.73 -12.84
CA GLU A 48 25.25 -20.96 -12.72
C GLU A 48 24.82 -20.71 -11.25
N ASN A 49 25.07 -21.66 -10.37
CA ASN A 49 24.55 -21.59 -9.00
C ASN A 49 25.57 -21.13 -7.95
N ILE A 50 26.85 -21.25 -8.21
CA ILE A 50 27.92 -20.90 -7.26
C ILE A 50 28.74 -19.72 -7.79
N TYR A 51 29.34 -19.86 -8.96
CA TYR A 51 30.28 -18.87 -9.48
C TYR A 51 29.60 -17.58 -9.93
N ILE A 52 28.58 -17.69 -10.79
CA ILE A 52 27.82 -16.50 -11.28
C ILE A 52 27.16 -15.76 -10.09
N LYS A 53 26.62 -16.50 -9.13
CA LYS A 53 26.02 -15.86 -7.93
C LYS A 53 27.06 -15.20 -7.03
N ASN A 54 28.25 -15.78 -6.88
CA ASN A 54 29.32 -15.17 -6.10
C ASN A 54 29.88 -13.92 -6.81
N LYS A 55 30.11 -14.00 -8.13
CA LYS A 55 30.53 -12.85 -8.95
C LYS A 55 29.47 -11.74 -8.91
N ALA A 56 28.20 -12.08 -9.10
CA ALA A 56 27.09 -11.16 -8.93
C ALA A 56 27.07 -10.49 -7.55
N LYS A 57 27.34 -11.25 -6.50
CA LYS A 57 27.40 -10.73 -5.14
C LYS A 57 28.55 -9.75 -4.92
N ASP A 58 29.69 -10.01 -5.53
CA ASP A 58 30.85 -9.13 -5.43
C ASP A 58 30.66 -7.86 -6.28
N GLU A 59 30.13 -7.95 -7.51
CA GLU A 59 29.76 -6.80 -8.33
C GLU A 59 28.69 -5.94 -7.64
N ILE A 60 27.67 -6.56 -7.02
CA ILE A 60 26.64 -5.85 -6.27
C ILE A 60 27.24 -5.13 -5.06
N LYS A 61 28.22 -5.72 -4.36
CA LYS A 61 28.90 -5.09 -3.22
C LYS A 61 29.71 -3.86 -3.64
N GLU A 62 30.32 -3.89 -4.81
CA GLU A 62 31.12 -2.77 -5.33
C GLU A 62 30.23 -1.60 -5.78
N ILE A 63 29.02 -1.88 -6.25
CA ILE A 63 28.10 -0.87 -6.80
C ILE A 63 27.22 -0.27 -5.69
N ILE A 64 26.84 -1.06 -4.68
CA ILE A 64 26.01 -0.58 -3.59
C ILE A 64 26.87 0.21 -2.60
N LEU A 65 26.51 1.47 -2.44
CA LEU A 65 27.16 2.33 -1.46
C LEU A 65 26.85 1.83 -0.04
N ASP A 66 27.87 1.79 0.79
CA ASP A 66 27.78 1.37 2.21
C ASP A 66 26.77 2.21 3.00
N ASN A 67 26.67 3.51 2.64
CA ASN A 67 25.74 4.44 3.23
C ASN A 67 24.74 4.97 2.19
N PRO A 68 23.42 4.75 2.36
CA PRO A 68 22.40 5.22 1.44
C PRO A 68 22.38 6.73 1.15
N ILE A 69 22.93 7.55 2.05
CA ILE A 69 23.01 9.02 1.83
C ILE A 69 24.00 9.42 0.72
N ASP A 70 24.99 8.61 0.43
CA ASP A 70 26.01 8.91 -0.58
C ASP A 70 25.47 8.87 -2.02
N GLU A 71 24.28 8.30 -2.22
CA GLU A 71 23.55 8.34 -3.50
C GLU A 71 23.09 9.77 -3.86
N TYR A 72 22.90 10.64 -2.86
CA TYR A 72 22.29 11.99 -3.02
C TYR A 72 23.33 13.10 -3.01
N LYS A 73 24.30 13.03 -3.93
CA LYS A 73 25.45 13.95 -3.97
C LYS A 73 25.09 15.44 -4.06
N GLU A 74 24.06 15.79 -4.82
CA GLU A 74 23.60 17.18 -4.97
C GLU A 74 23.04 17.71 -3.66
N THR A 75 22.21 16.91 -3.00
CA THR A 75 21.64 17.27 -1.70
C THR A 75 22.71 17.40 -0.62
N ARG A 76 23.79 16.60 -0.68
CA ARG A 76 24.93 16.70 0.26
C ARG A 76 25.74 18.00 0.11
N ARG A 77 25.63 18.70 -1.02
CA ARG A 77 26.27 20.02 -1.23
C ARG A 77 25.42 21.17 -0.70
N MET A 78 24.13 20.94 -0.44
CA MET A 78 23.19 21.92 0.08
C MET A 78 23.22 21.92 1.61
N LYS A 79 23.18 23.10 2.22
CA LYS A 79 22.93 23.24 3.67
C LYS A 79 21.43 23.28 3.88
N ARG A 80 20.90 22.32 4.64
CA ARG A 80 19.48 22.21 4.93
C ARG A 80 19.20 22.42 6.41
N HIS A 81 18.01 22.96 6.70
CA HIS A 81 17.51 23.08 8.06
C HIS A 81 16.13 22.40 8.17
N PHE A 82 15.99 21.54 9.18
CA PHE A 82 14.80 20.75 9.39
C PHE A 82 13.98 21.27 10.57
N TYR A 83 12.69 21.55 10.34
CA TYR A 83 11.71 21.88 11.37
C TYR A 83 10.86 20.64 11.68
N LEU A 84 11.09 20.03 12.86
CA LEU A 84 10.45 18.78 13.26
C LEU A 84 9.19 19.04 14.05
N HIS A 85 8.02 19.00 13.38
CA HIS A 85 6.70 19.17 13.98
C HIS A 85 6.23 17.87 14.62
N VAL A 86 6.38 17.76 15.94
CA VAL A 86 6.12 16.53 16.71
C VAL A 86 4.84 16.65 17.52
N GLY A 87 3.93 15.73 17.36
CA GLY A 87 2.68 15.69 18.15
C GLY A 87 1.76 14.54 17.73
N GLU A 88 0.76 14.25 18.55
CA GLU A 88 -0.28 13.27 18.24
C GLU A 88 -1.19 13.77 17.09
N THR A 89 -2.17 12.95 16.71
CA THR A 89 -3.17 13.33 15.70
C THR A 89 -4.00 14.53 16.18
N ASN A 90 -4.34 15.45 15.25
CA ASN A 90 -5.17 16.64 15.51
C ASN A 90 -4.53 17.65 16.49
N THR A 91 -3.21 17.90 16.35
CA THR A 91 -2.47 18.89 17.12
C THR A 91 -2.04 20.13 16.31
N GLY A 92 -2.43 20.21 15.03
CA GLY A 92 -2.11 21.36 14.16
C GLY A 92 -0.74 21.31 13.50
N LYS A 93 0.01 20.19 13.59
CA LYS A 93 1.33 20.02 12.92
C LYS A 93 1.33 20.42 11.46
N THR A 94 0.50 19.71 10.69
CA THR A 94 0.39 19.87 9.24
C THR A 94 -0.12 21.26 8.87
N TYR A 95 -1.01 21.85 9.68
CA TYR A 95 -1.51 23.21 9.44
C TYR A 95 -0.37 24.24 9.49
N SER A 96 0.50 24.18 10.49
CA SER A 96 1.63 25.11 10.64
C SER A 96 2.63 24.97 9.48
N SER A 97 2.93 23.73 9.07
CA SER A 97 3.85 23.47 7.97
C SER A 97 3.29 23.90 6.62
N ILE A 98 1.99 23.70 6.37
CA ILE A 98 1.32 24.14 5.13
C ILE A 98 1.27 25.68 5.08
N LYS A 99 1.03 26.35 6.21
CA LYS A 99 1.05 27.81 6.25
C LYS A 99 2.41 28.34 5.77
N ARG A 100 3.51 27.76 6.28
CA ARG A 100 4.86 28.14 5.83
C ARG A 100 5.11 27.82 4.35
N LEU A 101 4.61 26.67 3.86
CA LEU A 101 4.68 26.32 2.45
C LEU A 101 3.99 27.35 1.55
N MET A 102 2.83 27.87 1.97
CA MET A 102 2.06 28.89 1.24
C MET A 102 2.76 30.26 1.21
N GLU A 103 3.63 30.55 2.17
CA GLU A 103 4.41 31.78 2.25
C GLU A 103 5.71 31.74 1.43
N ALA A 104 6.10 30.57 0.91
CA ALA A 104 7.30 30.39 0.10
C ALA A 104 7.05 30.75 -1.37
N GLU A 105 8.09 31.10 -2.12
CA GLU A 105 8.01 31.34 -3.55
C GLU A 105 7.81 30.03 -4.33
N SER A 106 8.48 28.96 -3.87
CA SER A 106 8.34 27.61 -4.42
C SER A 106 8.27 26.57 -3.30
N GLY A 107 7.54 25.46 -3.53
CA GLY A 107 7.46 24.47 -2.50
C GLY A 107 6.86 23.14 -2.91
N VAL A 108 7.17 22.08 -2.13
CA VAL A 108 6.60 20.75 -2.32
C VAL A 108 5.98 20.21 -1.04
N TYR A 109 4.74 19.72 -1.16
CA TYR A 109 4.08 18.95 -0.11
C TYR A 109 4.08 17.46 -0.48
N LEU A 110 4.65 16.64 0.41
CA LEU A 110 4.78 15.20 0.22
C LEU A 110 3.78 14.46 1.12
N ALA A 111 2.75 13.95 0.49
CA ALA A 111 1.62 13.29 1.14
C ALA A 111 1.84 11.77 1.31
N PRO A 112 1.37 11.17 2.40
CA PRO A 112 1.33 9.72 2.57
C PRO A 112 0.30 9.03 1.66
N LEU A 113 -0.72 9.78 1.20
CA LEU A 113 -1.84 9.27 0.42
C LEU A 113 -2.26 10.27 -0.66
N ARG A 114 -2.70 9.76 -1.82
CA ARG A 114 -3.27 10.55 -2.91
C ARG A 114 -4.34 11.54 -2.44
N LEU A 115 -5.24 11.08 -1.56
CA LEU A 115 -6.30 11.91 -1.00
C LEU A 115 -5.78 13.20 -0.36
N LEU A 116 -4.71 13.10 0.42
CA LEU A 116 -4.09 14.26 1.07
C LEU A 116 -3.38 15.18 0.07
N ALA A 117 -2.73 14.60 -0.95
CA ALA A 117 -2.13 15.41 -2.00
C ALA A 117 -3.19 16.25 -2.73
N LEU A 118 -4.33 15.66 -3.06
CA LEU A 118 -5.47 16.36 -3.68
C LEU A 118 -6.06 17.44 -2.75
N GLU A 119 -6.25 17.13 -1.46
CA GLU A 119 -6.77 18.09 -0.48
C GLU A 119 -5.86 19.32 -0.34
N ILE A 120 -4.55 19.12 -0.37
CA ILE A 120 -3.59 20.23 -0.26
C ILE A 120 -3.51 21.00 -1.57
N GLN A 121 -3.55 20.34 -2.73
CA GLN A 121 -3.66 21.02 -4.02
C GLN A 121 -4.92 21.91 -4.06
N ASP A 122 -6.10 21.35 -3.75
CA ASP A 122 -7.38 22.08 -3.69
C ASP A 122 -7.26 23.30 -2.75
N LYS A 123 -6.62 23.11 -1.59
CA LYS A 123 -6.44 24.17 -0.59
C LYS A 123 -5.56 25.30 -1.11
N LEU A 124 -4.37 25.00 -1.66
CA LEU A 124 -3.46 26.01 -2.18
C LEU A 124 -4.12 26.78 -3.34
N ASN A 125 -4.74 26.07 -4.28
CA ASN A 125 -5.44 26.68 -5.41
C ASN A 125 -6.62 27.58 -4.95
N SER A 126 -7.33 27.20 -3.89
CA SER A 126 -8.41 28.03 -3.31
C SER A 126 -7.89 29.32 -2.64
N GLU A 127 -6.65 29.33 -2.21
CA GLU A 127 -5.95 30.50 -1.65
C GLU A 127 -5.16 31.29 -2.72
N ASN A 128 -5.44 31.04 -4.01
CA ASN A 128 -4.78 31.64 -5.17
C ASN A 128 -3.27 31.33 -5.30
N ILE A 129 -2.81 30.23 -4.74
CA ILE A 129 -1.45 29.73 -4.90
C ILE A 129 -1.50 28.58 -5.91
N ALA A 130 -1.02 28.82 -7.15
CA ALA A 130 -1.01 27.81 -8.19
C ALA A 130 -0.19 26.59 -7.75
N CYS A 131 -0.83 25.43 -7.67
CA CYS A 131 -0.24 24.19 -7.20
C CYS A 131 -0.53 23.03 -8.14
N SER A 132 0.51 22.43 -8.71
CA SER A 132 0.43 21.20 -9.50
C SER A 132 0.22 19.98 -8.62
N LEU A 133 -0.40 18.93 -9.18
CA LEU A 133 -0.56 17.62 -8.54
C LEU A 133 0.31 16.57 -9.23
N LEU A 134 1.03 15.77 -8.43
CA LEU A 134 1.77 14.61 -8.91
C LEU A 134 1.44 13.38 -8.05
N THR A 135 0.70 12.44 -8.62
CA THR A 135 0.41 11.15 -7.97
C THR A 135 0.67 9.98 -8.93
N GLY A 136 0.65 8.76 -8.42
CA GLY A 136 0.80 7.56 -9.27
C GLY A 136 -0.35 7.32 -10.23
N GLU A 137 -1.51 7.93 -10.00
CA GLU A 137 -2.77 7.63 -10.69
C GLU A 137 -3.39 8.86 -11.36
N GLU A 138 -2.79 10.04 -11.16
CA GLU A 138 -3.30 11.33 -11.63
C GLU A 138 -2.22 12.40 -11.58
N GLU A 139 -2.17 13.22 -12.60
CA GLU A 139 -1.34 14.42 -12.67
C GLU A 139 -2.18 15.59 -13.16
N ASP A 140 -2.03 16.71 -12.48
CA ASP A 140 -2.60 18.00 -12.89
C ASP A 140 -1.49 19.05 -12.87
N ILE A 141 -0.89 19.28 -14.04
CA ILE A 141 0.28 20.13 -14.19
C ILE A 141 -0.16 21.53 -14.60
N ILE A 142 0.06 22.49 -13.73
CA ILE A 142 -0.12 23.91 -14.00
C ILE A 142 1.23 24.50 -14.39
N THR A 143 1.40 24.90 -15.63
CA THR A 143 2.69 25.30 -16.23
C THR A 143 3.42 26.41 -15.47
N TYR A 144 2.67 27.29 -14.80
CA TYR A 144 3.22 28.43 -14.02
C TYR A 144 3.20 28.19 -12.52
N ALA A 145 2.90 26.97 -12.07
CA ALA A 145 2.91 26.64 -10.65
C ALA A 145 4.33 26.33 -10.16
N TYR A 146 4.76 27.04 -9.12
CA TYR A 146 5.99 26.76 -8.39
C TYR A 146 5.76 25.87 -7.15
N HIS A 147 4.48 25.59 -6.85
CA HIS A 147 4.10 24.67 -5.79
C HIS A 147 3.65 23.34 -6.37
N VAL A 148 4.03 22.26 -5.70
CA VAL A 148 3.65 20.90 -6.08
C VAL A 148 3.10 20.17 -4.86
N SER A 149 1.91 19.59 -4.98
CA SER A 149 1.39 18.62 -4.04
C SER A 149 1.54 17.21 -4.62
N SER A 150 2.25 16.35 -3.92
CA SER A 150 2.65 15.05 -4.47
C SER A 150 2.46 13.92 -3.46
N THR A 151 2.22 12.70 -3.94
CA THR A 151 2.48 11.53 -3.10
C THR A 151 3.98 11.36 -2.92
N ILE A 152 4.40 10.93 -1.75
CA ILE A 152 5.82 10.92 -1.37
C ILE A 152 6.70 10.06 -2.30
N GLU A 153 6.14 9.00 -2.89
CA GLU A 153 6.83 8.14 -3.86
C GLU A 153 7.15 8.85 -5.18
N LYS A 154 6.40 9.92 -5.49
CA LYS A 154 6.55 10.70 -6.74
C LYS A 154 7.46 11.93 -6.59
N LEU A 155 8.13 12.10 -5.45
CA LEU A 155 9.12 13.15 -5.28
C LEU A 155 10.16 13.14 -6.41
N GLN A 156 10.32 14.27 -7.08
CA GLN A 156 11.34 14.52 -8.09
C GLN A 156 12.62 15.03 -7.41
N LEU A 157 13.64 14.17 -7.32
CA LEU A 157 14.87 14.47 -6.58
C LEU A 157 15.72 15.59 -7.21
N GLY A 158 15.68 15.74 -8.53
CA GLY A 158 16.45 16.79 -9.24
C GLY A 158 15.83 18.19 -9.23
N THR A 159 14.64 18.35 -8.64
CA THR A 159 13.93 19.64 -8.64
C THR A 159 14.18 20.38 -7.34
N PRO A 160 14.75 21.62 -7.37
CA PRO A 160 14.92 22.44 -6.19
C PRO A 160 13.61 23.12 -5.78
N TYR A 161 13.40 23.25 -4.48
CA TYR A 161 12.29 23.98 -3.86
C TYR A 161 12.82 24.84 -2.71
N ASP A 162 12.14 25.94 -2.38
CA ASP A 162 12.49 26.73 -1.20
C ASP A 162 12.06 26.01 0.08
N VAL A 163 10.87 25.44 0.08
CA VAL A 163 10.27 24.75 1.23
C VAL A 163 9.76 23.38 0.83
N CYS A 164 10.10 22.36 1.63
CA CYS A 164 9.51 21.02 1.54
C CYS A 164 8.73 20.69 2.80
N VAL A 165 7.54 20.12 2.65
CA VAL A 165 6.75 19.55 3.76
C VAL A 165 6.61 18.05 3.56
N ILE A 166 7.11 17.25 4.52
CA ILE A 166 6.98 15.80 4.56
C ILE A 166 5.97 15.43 5.65
N ASP A 167 4.82 14.87 5.27
CA ASP A 167 3.76 14.55 6.22
C ASP A 167 3.77 13.09 6.66
N GLU A 168 3.24 12.81 7.86
CA GLU A 168 3.08 11.49 8.47
C GLU A 168 4.40 10.67 8.49
N ALA A 169 5.52 11.29 8.88
CA ALA A 169 6.85 10.67 8.79
C ALA A 169 7.06 9.43 9.69
N GLN A 170 6.13 9.08 10.59
CA GLN A 170 6.16 7.79 11.26
C GLN A 170 5.95 6.60 10.30
N MET A 171 5.46 6.85 9.08
CA MET A 171 5.38 5.84 8.02
C MET A 171 6.74 5.34 7.54
N ILE A 172 7.84 5.98 7.94
CA ILE A 172 9.21 5.52 7.70
C ILE A 172 9.46 4.09 8.23
N ALA A 173 8.65 3.64 9.20
CA ALA A 173 8.67 2.29 9.76
C ALA A 173 7.84 1.27 8.96
N ASP A 174 7.20 1.66 7.86
CA ASP A 174 6.47 0.74 7.01
C ASP A 174 7.46 -0.04 6.12
N ASN A 175 7.40 -1.37 6.17
CA ASN A 175 8.37 -2.23 5.47
C ASN A 175 8.22 -2.23 3.95
N GLN A 176 7.09 -1.76 3.42
CA GLN A 176 6.84 -1.69 1.97
C GLN A 176 7.01 -0.28 1.42
N ARG A 177 6.59 0.75 2.17
CA ARG A 177 6.54 2.13 1.70
C ARG A 177 7.53 3.06 2.42
N GLY A 178 8.06 2.67 3.59
CA GLY A 178 8.91 3.51 4.43
C GLY A 178 10.14 4.07 3.72
N TRP A 179 10.62 3.38 2.71
CA TRP A 179 11.71 3.82 1.84
C TRP A 179 11.46 5.20 1.21
N ALA A 180 10.22 5.53 0.90
CA ALA A 180 9.88 6.82 0.28
C ALA A 180 10.10 7.99 1.24
N TRP A 181 9.81 7.81 2.55
CA TRP A 181 10.13 8.80 3.59
C TRP A 181 11.63 8.93 3.81
N THR A 182 12.35 7.82 3.88
CA THR A 182 13.82 7.86 3.95
C THR A 182 14.40 8.62 2.78
N ARG A 183 13.99 8.25 1.55
CA ARG A 183 14.41 8.91 0.30
C ARG A 183 14.08 10.41 0.30
N ALA A 184 12.90 10.80 0.75
CA ALA A 184 12.51 12.20 0.83
C ALA A 184 13.36 13.00 1.83
N ILE A 185 13.59 12.45 3.02
CA ILE A 185 14.39 13.12 4.07
C ILE A 185 15.83 13.30 3.62
N ILE A 186 16.46 12.26 3.05
CA ILE A 186 17.86 12.32 2.66
C ILE A 186 18.09 13.02 1.32
N GLY A 187 17.10 13.02 0.41
CA GLY A 187 17.28 13.36 -1.00
C GLY A 187 16.56 14.61 -1.51
N VAL A 188 15.64 15.24 -0.75
CA VAL A 188 14.93 16.43 -1.24
C VAL A 188 15.88 17.65 -1.34
N LEU A 189 15.80 18.34 -2.47
CA LEU A 189 16.56 19.58 -2.71
C LEU A 189 15.73 20.77 -2.23
N ALA A 190 15.78 21.03 -0.91
CA ALA A 190 15.14 22.19 -0.29
C ALA A 190 15.97 22.65 0.93
N PRO A 191 16.35 23.92 1.03
CA PRO A 191 17.09 24.45 2.18
C PRO A 191 16.26 24.42 3.46
N GLU A 192 14.94 24.50 3.36
CA GLU A 192 14.00 24.46 4.48
C GLU A 192 13.07 23.25 4.36
N VAL A 193 13.11 22.34 5.34
CA VAL A 193 12.31 21.10 5.33
C VAL A 193 11.48 20.98 6.61
N HIS A 194 10.17 20.93 6.47
CA HIS A 194 9.23 20.71 7.57
C HIS A 194 8.79 19.25 7.60
N ILE A 195 9.01 18.55 8.73
CA ILE A 195 8.59 17.16 8.90
C ILE A 195 7.50 17.07 9.95
N CYS A 196 6.30 16.63 9.54
CA CYS A 196 5.18 16.35 10.44
C CYS A 196 5.18 14.88 10.86
N MET A 197 5.27 14.62 12.17
CA MET A 197 5.39 13.24 12.66
C MET A 197 4.71 13.01 14.01
N ALA A 198 4.42 11.74 14.28
CA ALA A 198 4.07 11.27 15.61
C ALA A 198 5.33 11.15 16.50
N PRO A 199 5.20 11.24 17.83
CA PRO A 199 6.35 11.24 18.75
C PRO A 199 7.30 10.05 18.63
N GLU A 200 6.80 8.87 18.24
CA GLU A 200 7.58 7.65 18.08
C GLU A 200 8.63 7.72 16.96
N ALA A 201 8.46 8.62 15.98
CA ALA A 201 9.39 8.76 14.85
C ALA A 201 10.53 9.75 15.11
N LEU A 202 10.45 10.54 16.18
CA LEU A 202 11.39 11.63 16.40
C LEU A 202 12.85 11.17 16.43
N ASP A 203 13.14 10.12 17.17
CA ASP A 203 14.53 9.67 17.39
C ASP A 203 15.17 9.16 16.10
N ILE A 204 14.42 8.43 15.25
CA ILE A 204 14.94 7.91 13.99
C ILE A 204 15.12 9.01 12.95
N VAL A 205 14.20 9.98 12.89
CA VAL A 205 14.32 11.13 11.99
C VAL A 205 15.52 12.01 12.36
N ILE A 206 15.76 12.25 13.67
CA ILE A 206 16.95 12.95 14.13
C ILE A 206 18.24 12.21 13.75
N LYS A 207 18.26 10.87 13.85
CA LYS A 207 19.43 10.08 13.42
C LYS A 207 19.71 10.27 11.94
N LEU A 208 18.67 10.22 11.08
CA LEU A 208 18.81 10.46 9.64
C LEU A 208 19.36 11.84 9.32
N ILE A 209 18.83 12.88 9.96
CA ILE A 209 19.26 14.26 9.74
C ILE A 209 20.72 14.44 10.15
N LYS A 210 21.13 13.87 11.30
CA LYS A 210 22.51 13.89 11.75
C LYS A 210 23.46 13.12 10.85
N ASP A 211 23.01 11.98 10.32
CA ASP A 211 23.76 11.18 9.35
C ASP A 211 24.03 11.98 8.06
N CYS A 212 23.10 12.89 7.71
CA CYS A 212 23.22 13.82 6.59
C CYS A 212 24.06 15.09 6.89
N ASP A 213 24.54 15.28 8.10
CA ASP A 213 25.23 16.51 8.58
C ASP A 213 24.36 17.78 8.45
N ASP A 214 23.03 17.61 8.54
CA ASP A 214 22.06 18.69 8.47
C ASP A 214 21.66 19.19 9.88
N THR A 215 21.11 20.40 9.95
CA THR A 215 20.65 21.02 11.20
C THR A 215 19.16 20.86 11.41
N TYR A 216 18.69 20.87 12.66
CA TYR A 216 17.27 20.73 12.95
C TYR A 216 16.81 21.48 14.20
N GLU A 217 15.53 21.80 14.23
CA GLU A 217 14.79 22.32 15.37
C GLU A 217 13.56 21.45 15.65
N VAL A 218 13.22 21.25 16.95
CA VAL A 218 12.06 20.42 17.35
C VAL A 218 10.92 21.31 17.86
N ILE A 219 9.80 21.30 17.15
CA ILE A 219 8.58 22.05 17.47
C ILE A 219 7.55 21.06 18.01
N ARG A 220 7.22 21.16 19.29
CA ARG A 220 6.28 20.26 19.95
C ARG A 220 4.85 20.82 19.91
N HIS A 221 3.94 20.06 19.33
CA HIS A 221 2.53 20.38 19.27
C HIS A 221 1.76 19.55 20.31
N LYS A 222 1.05 20.23 21.19
CA LYS A 222 0.19 19.60 22.19
C LYS A 222 -1.26 19.54 21.67
N ARG A 223 -1.96 18.52 22.09
CA ARG A 223 -3.38 18.39 21.80
C ARG A 223 -4.15 19.30 22.77
N ASP A 224 -4.99 20.17 22.23
CA ASP A 224 -5.80 21.08 23.04
C ASP A 224 -7.11 20.43 23.50
N THR A 225 -7.58 19.42 22.78
CA THR A 225 -8.87 18.74 23.06
C THR A 225 -8.63 17.46 23.84
N GLU A 226 -9.23 17.34 25.02
CA GLU A 226 -9.16 16.12 25.84
C GLU A 226 -9.87 14.95 25.16
N LEU A 227 -9.28 13.73 25.23
CA LEU A 227 -9.92 12.48 24.81
C LEU A 227 -10.44 11.71 26.02
N ILE A 228 -11.74 11.48 26.02
CA ILE A 228 -12.43 10.76 27.10
C ILE A 228 -12.90 9.40 26.59
N VAL A 229 -12.46 8.33 27.25
CA VAL A 229 -12.97 6.98 26.97
C VAL A 229 -14.24 6.75 27.78
N GLU A 230 -15.33 6.42 27.10
CA GLU A 230 -16.61 6.09 27.79
C GLU A 230 -16.50 4.75 28.55
N ASP A 231 -17.00 4.69 29.76
CA ASP A 231 -16.92 3.51 30.64
C ASP A 231 -17.92 2.41 30.28
N LYS A 232 -18.97 2.78 29.53
CA LYS A 232 -20.05 1.84 29.15
C LYS A 232 -19.75 1.25 27.76
N LYS A 233 -20.05 -0.05 27.63
CA LYS A 233 -20.02 -0.70 26.31
C LYS A 233 -21.05 -0.06 25.37
N PHE A 234 -20.63 0.32 24.20
CA PHE A 234 -21.48 0.90 23.19
C PHE A 234 -22.43 -0.14 22.59
N ASN A 235 -23.69 0.23 22.42
CA ASN A 235 -24.69 -0.57 21.74
C ASN A 235 -25.17 0.18 20.49
N LEU A 236 -25.02 -0.46 19.31
CA LEU A 236 -25.35 0.17 18.03
C LEU A 236 -26.81 0.58 17.89
N GLU A 237 -27.75 -0.13 18.56
CA GLU A 237 -29.20 0.15 18.42
C GLU A 237 -29.68 1.31 19.29
N ARG A 238 -28.95 1.62 20.38
CA ARG A 238 -29.43 2.58 21.40
C ARG A 238 -28.55 3.81 21.56
N ASP A 239 -27.25 3.68 21.32
CA ASP A 239 -26.26 4.65 21.79
C ASP A 239 -25.70 5.54 20.67
N VAL A 240 -26.12 5.32 19.40
CA VAL A 240 -25.69 6.13 18.24
C VAL A 240 -26.20 7.56 18.36
N LYS A 241 -25.30 8.53 18.14
CA LYS A 241 -25.58 9.96 18.24
C LYS A 241 -25.02 10.70 17.03
N LYS A 242 -25.58 11.86 16.77
CA LYS A 242 -25.04 12.81 15.79
C LYS A 242 -23.59 13.17 16.11
N GLY A 243 -22.72 13.15 15.09
CA GLY A 243 -21.29 13.40 15.23
C GLY A 243 -20.46 12.15 15.55
N ASP A 244 -21.07 10.95 15.55
CA ASP A 244 -20.35 9.69 15.72
C ASP A 244 -19.66 9.25 14.44
N ALA A 245 -18.44 8.70 14.58
CA ALA A 245 -17.79 7.91 13.56
C ALA A 245 -17.62 6.48 14.05
N LEU A 246 -18.31 5.55 13.40
CA LEU A 246 -18.38 4.13 13.73
C LEU A 246 -17.31 3.38 12.92
N VAL A 247 -16.34 2.77 13.59
CA VAL A 247 -15.17 2.17 12.97
C VAL A 247 -15.28 0.66 12.92
N VAL A 248 -15.16 0.10 11.71
CA VAL A 248 -15.09 -1.34 11.40
C VAL A 248 -13.88 -1.62 10.52
N PHE A 249 -13.47 -2.88 10.39
CA PHE A 249 -12.32 -3.24 9.55
C PHE A 249 -12.76 -4.11 8.36
N GLY A 250 -13.37 -3.46 7.37
CA GLY A 250 -13.75 -4.04 6.11
C GLY A 250 -14.97 -3.41 5.45
N LYS A 251 -14.94 -3.24 4.12
CA LYS A 251 -16.00 -2.66 3.29
C LYS A 251 -17.36 -3.29 3.56
N LYS A 252 -17.43 -4.64 3.50
CA LYS A 252 -18.70 -5.37 3.69
C LYS A 252 -19.36 -5.08 5.05
N LYS A 253 -18.53 -4.91 6.10
CA LYS A 253 -19.04 -4.57 7.45
C LYS A 253 -19.50 -3.12 7.50
N ALA A 254 -18.78 -2.19 6.89
CA ALA A 254 -19.20 -0.79 6.82
C ALA A 254 -20.56 -0.64 6.13
N LEU A 255 -20.74 -1.31 5.00
CA LEU A 255 -22.03 -1.34 4.28
C LEU A 255 -23.15 -1.99 5.12
N ALA A 256 -22.87 -3.11 5.81
CA ALA A 256 -23.86 -3.79 6.64
C ALA A 256 -24.28 -2.97 7.87
N VAL A 257 -23.33 -2.29 8.53
CA VAL A 257 -23.63 -1.36 9.65
C VAL A 257 -24.49 -0.20 9.14
N SER A 258 -24.14 0.40 8.00
CA SER A 258 -24.90 1.50 7.41
C SER A 258 -26.30 1.08 7.00
N ALA A 259 -26.48 -0.13 6.44
CA ALA A 259 -27.79 -0.69 6.12
C ALA A 259 -28.64 -0.92 7.39
N GLN A 260 -28.03 -1.44 8.46
CA GLN A 260 -28.73 -1.62 9.74
C GLN A 260 -29.17 -0.26 10.34
N LEU A 261 -28.34 0.77 10.28
CA LEU A 261 -28.67 2.11 10.75
C LEU A 261 -29.77 2.77 9.92
N LEU A 262 -29.75 2.56 8.60
CA LEU A 262 -30.78 3.08 7.70
C LEU A 262 -32.17 2.47 8.02
N ASN A 263 -32.25 1.19 8.40
CA ASN A 263 -33.48 0.58 8.89
C ASN A 263 -34.05 1.26 10.16
N ASN A 264 -33.16 1.89 10.95
CA ASN A 264 -33.53 2.68 12.13
C ASN A 264 -33.68 4.18 11.78
N ASN A 265 -33.84 4.55 10.50
CA ASN A 265 -33.95 5.90 9.98
C ASN A 265 -32.73 6.80 10.26
N ILE A 266 -31.54 6.23 10.51
CA ILE A 266 -30.30 6.97 10.70
C ILE A 266 -29.52 6.96 9.38
N LYS A 267 -29.46 8.13 8.72
CA LYS A 267 -28.67 8.33 7.49
C LYS A 267 -27.18 8.40 7.81
N THR A 268 -26.38 7.69 7.04
CA THR A 268 -24.93 7.61 7.27
C THR A 268 -24.14 8.01 6.04
N SER A 269 -22.98 8.61 6.26
CA SER A 269 -21.90 8.71 5.28
C SER A 269 -20.98 7.50 5.43
N ILE A 270 -20.50 6.94 4.31
CA ILE A 270 -19.71 5.70 4.30
C ILE A 270 -18.32 5.97 3.74
N ILE A 271 -17.28 5.55 4.48
CA ILE A 271 -15.89 5.81 4.11
C ILE A 271 -15.05 4.54 4.26
N TYR A 272 -14.49 4.05 3.15
CA TYR A 272 -13.54 2.93 3.17
C TYR A 272 -12.44 3.12 2.10
N GLY A 273 -11.37 2.34 2.19
CA GLY A 273 -10.14 2.57 1.43
C GLY A 273 -10.29 2.54 -0.10
N SER A 274 -11.15 1.67 -0.65
CA SER A 274 -11.33 1.53 -2.10
C SER A 274 -12.28 2.57 -2.74
N LEU A 275 -12.86 3.49 -1.96
CA LEU A 275 -13.69 4.56 -2.52
C LEU A 275 -12.88 5.53 -3.38
N PRO A 276 -13.36 5.89 -4.58
CA PRO A 276 -12.83 7.01 -5.35
C PRO A 276 -12.78 8.31 -4.55
N TYR A 277 -11.80 9.17 -4.86
CA TYR A 277 -11.65 10.45 -4.17
C TYR A 277 -12.91 11.29 -4.22
N SER A 278 -13.47 11.50 -5.40
CA SER A 278 -14.69 12.32 -5.59
C SER A 278 -15.89 11.75 -4.84
N THR A 279 -16.07 10.42 -4.80
CA THR A 279 -17.10 9.78 -3.98
C THR A 279 -16.87 10.04 -2.50
N ARG A 280 -15.62 9.91 -2.03
CA ARG A 280 -15.28 10.17 -0.63
C ARG A 280 -15.52 11.61 -0.24
N LYS A 281 -15.15 12.58 -1.11
CA LYS A 281 -15.44 14.00 -0.91
C LYS A 281 -16.95 14.24 -0.78
N LYS A 282 -17.77 13.66 -1.65
CA LYS A 282 -19.25 13.74 -1.54
C LYS A 282 -19.78 13.16 -0.22
N GLN A 283 -19.24 12.05 0.25
CA GLN A 283 -19.61 11.48 1.56
C GLN A 283 -19.23 12.41 2.71
N PHE A 284 -18.09 13.11 2.62
CA PHE A 284 -17.69 14.13 3.59
C PHE A 284 -18.63 15.35 3.56
N ASP A 285 -18.92 15.85 2.38
CA ASP A 285 -19.80 17.03 2.19
C ASP A 285 -21.20 16.77 2.76
N ARG A 286 -21.73 15.56 2.59
CA ARG A 286 -23.02 15.14 3.19
C ARG A 286 -22.99 15.15 4.71
N PHE A 287 -21.88 14.75 5.32
CA PHE A 287 -21.71 14.80 6.78
C PHE A 287 -21.52 16.25 7.26
N LEU A 288 -20.73 17.05 6.53
CA LEU A 288 -20.49 18.47 6.85
C LEU A 288 -21.75 19.32 6.74
N SER A 289 -22.59 19.06 5.72
CA SER A 289 -23.88 19.75 5.52
C SER A 289 -24.96 19.31 6.53
N GLY A 290 -24.73 18.21 7.26
CA GLY A 290 -25.72 17.63 8.16
C GLY A 290 -26.79 16.79 7.47
N GLU A 291 -26.66 16.48 6.18
CA GLU A 291 -27.54 15.54 5.47
C GLU A 291 -27.44 14.13 6.08
N THR A 292 -26.24 13.78 6.57
CA THR A 292 -26.01 12.57 7.36
C THR A 292 -25.49 12.93 8.76
N GLU A 293 -25.91 12.17 9.75
CA GLU A 293 -25.58 12.47 11.15
C GLU A 293 -24.41 11.65 11.69
N VAL A 294 -24.11 10.54 11.02
CA VAL A 294 -23.15 9.51 11.46
C VAL A 294 -22.26 9.12 10.28
N ILE A 295 -20.99 8.86 10.58
CA ILE A 295 -20.05 8.27 9.63
C ILE A 295 -19.85 6.80 9.98
N VAL A 296 -19.92 5.91 9.00
CA VAL A 296 -19.46 4.53 9.12
C VAL A 296 -18.21 4.37 8.29
N CYS A 297 -17.10 3.98 8.92
CA CYS A 297 -15.80 4.00 8.25
C CYS A 297 -14.92 2.80 8.60
N THR A 298 -13.90 2.62 7.76
CA THR A 298 -12.77 1.75 8.10
C THR A 298 -11.63 2.59 8.72
N ASP A 299 -10.47 1.98 8.95
CA ASP A 299 -9.24 2.68 9.36
C ASP A 299 -8.80 3.79 8.38
N ALA A 300 -9.39 3.87 7.19
CA ALA A 300 -9.24 4.99 6.27
C ALA A 300 -9.56 6.37 6.91
N ILE A 301 -10.35 6.41 8.00
CA ILE A 301 -10.61 7.63 8.78
C ILE A 301 -9.36 8.12 9.53
N GLY A 302 -8.41 7.23 9.84
CA GLY A 302 -7.20 7.54 10.59
C GLY A 302 -6.22 8.47 9.86
N MET A 303 -6.25 8.49 8.53
CA MET A 303 -5.33 9.30 7.72
C MET A 303 -6.09 10.30 6.85
N GLY A 304 -5.64 11.55 6.85
CA GLY A 304 -6.04 12.54 5.86
C GLY A 304 -7.48 13.05 5.91
N VAL A 305 -8.15 12.99 7.06
CA VAL A 305 -9.54 13.42 7.14
C VAL A 305 -9.70 14.47 8.23
N ASN A 306 -10.14 15.66 7.82
CA ASN A 306 -10.39 16.78 8.74
C ASN A 306 -11.90 17.00 8.94
N LEU A 307 -12.60 16.05 9.56
CA LEU A 307 -14.03 16.09 9.81
C LEU A 307 -14.37 16.48 11.25
N PRO A 308 -15.53 17.11 11.51
CA PRO A 308 -16.01 17.47 12.85
C PRO A 308 -16.61 16.24 13.56
N ILE A 309 -15.73 15.29 13.91
CA ILE A 309 -16.14 14.08 14.63
C ILE A 309 -16.15 14.37 16.13
N LYS A 310 -17.30 14.16 16.78
CA LYS A 310 -17.43 14.31 18.23
C LYS A 310 -16.93 13.07 18.96
N ARG A 311 -17.34 11.88 18.47
CA ARG A 311 -17.02 10.59 19.10
C ARG A 311 -16.58 9.57 18.07
N ILE A 312 -15.47 8.88 18.34
CA ILE A 312 -15.03 7.67 17.66
C ILE A 312 -15.55 6.45 18.39
N VAL A 313 -16.22 5.56 17.68
CA VAL A 313 -16.74 4.31 18.22
C VAL A 313 -16.08 3.12 17.55
N PHE A 314 -15.25 2.39 18.28
CA PHE A 314 -14.68 1.14 17.77
C PHE A 314 -15.74 0.03 17.88
N LEU A 315 -16.39 -0.30 16.77
CA LEU A 315 -17.28 -1.46 16.69
C LEU A 315 -16.51 -2.78 16.72
N GLU A 316 -15.23 -2.73 16.29
CA GLU A 316 -14.29 -3.85 16.35
C GLU A 316 -12.95 -3.39 16.92
N THR A 317 -12.29 -4.29 17.66
CA THR A 317 -10.96 -4.09 18.28
C THR A 317 -9.90 -5.00 17.65
N ARG A 318 -10.29 -5.77 16.62
CA ARG A 318 -9.42 -6.68 15.87
C ARG A 318 -9.58 -6.45 14.38
N LYS A 319 -8.46 -6.53 13.64
CA LYS A 319 -8.46 -6.44 12.18
C LYS A 319 -7.64 -7.58 11.56
N TYR A 320 -7.94 -7.89 10.31
CA TYR A 320 -7.12 -8.75 9.48
C TYR A 320 -5.97 -7.93 8.90
N ASP A 321 -4.73 -8.43 9.04
CA ASP A 321 -3.51 -7.72 8.60
C ASP A 321 -2.93 -8.25 7.28
N GLY A 322 -3.69 -9.09 6.57
CA GLY A 322 -3.24 -9.79 5.36
C GLY A 322 -2.87 -11.25 5.64
N VAL A 323 -2.48 -11.58 6.87
CA VAL A 323 -2.08 -12.94 7.29
C VAL A 323 -3.02 -13.51 8.35
N SER A 324 -3.32 -12.74 9.38
CA SER A 324 -4.11 -13.20 10.53
C SER A 324 -5.01 -12.11 11.13
N MET A 325 -5.98 -12.55 11.96
CA MET A 325 -6.81 -11.65 12.77
C MET A 325 -6.06 -11.26 14.04
N ARG A 326 -5.63 -10.01 14.16
CA ARG A 326 -4.92 -9.47 15.33
C ARG A 326 -5.66 -8.35 16.03
N LYS A 327 -5.31 -8.09 17.29
CA LYS A 327 -5.75 -6.88 18.00
C LYS A 327 -5.14 -5.64 17.35
N LEU A 328 -5.83 -4.51 17.48
CA LEU A 328 -5.31 -3.22 17.06
C LEU A 328 -4.02 -2.88 17.83
N ARG A 329 -3.07 -2.26 17.12
CA ARG A 329 -1.84 -1.73 17.73
C ARG A 329 -2.14 -0.41 18.44
N VAL A 330 -1.32 -0.04 19.42
CA VAL A 330 -1.42 1.23 20.15
C VAL A 330 -1.43 2.43 19.20
N SER A 331 -0.54 2.45 18.20
CA SER A 331 -0.48 3.50 17.19
C SER A 331 -1.76 3.62 16.37
N GLU A 332 -2.35 2.49 15.94
CA GLU A 332 -3.61 2.46 15.18
C GLU A 332 -4.77 3.02 16.01
N ILE A 333 -4.87 2.60 17.27
CA ILE A 333 -5.90 3.12 18.19
C ILE A 333 -5.74 4.62 18.38
N LYS A 334 -4.52 5.10 18.66
CA LYS A 334 -4.26 6.53 18.85
C LYS A 334 -4.55 7.36 17.60
N GLN A 335 -4.16 6.87 16.44
CA GLN A 335 -4.38 7.54 15.17
C GLN A 335 -5.88 7.70 14.85
N ILE A 336 -6.66 6.62 15.03
CA ILE A 336 -8.10 6.63 14.79
C ILE A 336 -8.82 7.45 15.88
N ALA A 337 -8.59 7.15 17.16
CA ALA A 337 -9.20 7.86 18.28
C ALA A 337 -8.85 9.36 18.27
N GLY A 338 -7.64 9.68 17.84
CA GLY A 338 -7.17 11.07 17.71
C GLY A 338 -8.00 11.94 16.76
N ARG A 339 -8.85 11.37 15.93
CA ARG A 339 -9.78 12.11 15.05
C ARG A 339 -11.02 12.64 15.78
N ALA A 340 -11.32 12.16 16.99
CA ALA A 340 -12.39 12.72 17.81
C ALA A 340 -12.00 14.09 18.39
N GLY A 341 -12.95 15.00 18.57
CA GLY A 341 -12.73 16.29 19.22
C GLY A 341 -11.93 17.26 18.37
N ARG A 342 -12.49 17.71 17.25
CA ARG A 342 -11.84 18.70 16.40
C ARG A 342 -11.69 20.05 17.13
N LYS A 343 -10.44 20.58 17.16
CA LYS A 343 -10.14 21.91 17.71
C LYS A 343 -11.03 23.00 17.08
N GLY A 344 -11.57 23.88 17.91
CA GLY A 344 -12.44 24.98 17.48
C GLY A 344 -13.89 24.58 17.22
N ILE A 345 -14.26 23.28 17.31
CA ILE A 345 -15.64 22.79 17.19
C ILE A 345 -16.10 22.09 18.46
N TYR A 346 -15.22 21.31 19.07
CA TYR A 346 -15.52 20.56 20.30
C TYR A 346 -14.44 20.76 21.35
N ASP A 347 -14.84 20.97 22.60
CA ASP A 347 -13.92 21.08 23.74
C ASP A 347 -13.37 19.71 24.16
N LYS A 348 -14.14 18.65 23.92
CA LYS A 348 -13.80 17.27 24.28
C LYS A 348 -14.09 16.31 23.12
N GLY A 349 -13.20 15.34 22.94
CA GLY A 349 -13.42 14.20 22.05
C GLY A 349 -13.77 12.95 22.88
N TYR A 350 -14.67 12.13 22.35
CA TYR A 350 -15.11 10.91 23.03
C TYR A 350 -14.67 9.68 22.27
N VAL A 351 -14.37 8.61 23.01
CA VAL A 351 -14.02 7.31 22.43
C VAL A 351 -14.86 6.24 23.11
N ALA A 352 -15.57 5.45 22.33
CA ALA A 352 -16.38 4.35 22.82
C ALA A 352 -16.04 3.04 22.08
N THR A 353 -16.44 1.92 22.62
CA THR A 353 -16.27 0.61 21.99
C THR A 353 -17.34 -0.37 22.40
N THR A 354 -17.67 -1.32 21.52
CA THR A 354 -18.59 -2.43 21.85
C THR A 354 -17.94 -3.49 22.73
N LYS A 355 -16.61 -3.63 22.67
CA LYS A 355 -15.82 -4.67 23.37
C LYS A 355 -14.46 -4.10 23.78
N ASP A 356 -13.81 -4.76 24.73
CA ASP A 356 -12.41 -4.50 25.10
C ASP A 356 -12.12 -3.02 25.49
N ILE A 357 -12.95 -2.42 26.35
CA ILE A 357 -12.80 -1.02 26.80
C ILE A 357 -11.39 -0.78 27.38
N ASP A 358 -10.88 -1.72 28.16
CA ASP A 358 -9.55 -1.60 28.77
C ASP A 358 -8.45 -1.55 27.73
N LEU A 359 -8.55 -2.33 26.64
CA LEU A 359 -7.60 -2.26 25.52
C LEU A 359 -7.52 -0.83 24.95
N ILE A 360 -8.66 -0.17 24.75
CA ILE A 360 -8.70 1.20 24.21
C ILE A 360 -8.15 2.19 25.24
N ARG A 361 -8.55 2.06 26.51
CA ARG A 361 -8.09 2.93 27.59
C ARG A 361 -6.58 2.83 27.80
N ASP A 362 -6.06 1.62 27.85
CA ASP A 362 -4.64 1.35 28.04
C ASP A 362 -3.81 1.83 26.85
N ALA A 363 -4.30 1.59 25.62
CA ALA A 363 -3.63 2.06 24.40
C ALA A 363 -3.54 3.60 24.34
N LEU A 364 -4.57 4.32 24.75
CA LEU A 364 -4.54 5.79 24.77
C LEU A 364 -3.57 6.36 25.81
N LYS A 365 -3.37 5.65 26.94
CA LYS A 365 -2.40 6.02 27.97
C LYS A 365 -0.98 5.58 27.64
N ALA A 366 -0.82 4.49 26.88
CA ALA A 366 0.48 3.93 26.55
C ALA A 366 1.32 4.90 25.71
N LYS A 367 2.64 4.92 25.94
CA LYS A 367 3.57 5.53 25.00
C LYS A 367 3.78 4.58 23.84
N PRO A 368 3.67 5.03 22.57
CA PRO A 368 3.98 4.20 21.43
C PRO A 368 5.44 3.72 21.48
N LYS A 369 5.69 2.53 20.93
CA LYS A 369 7.06 2.01 20.81
C LYS A 369 7.83 2.91 19.87
N LYS A 370 9.03 3.36 20.27
CA LYS A 370 9.91 4.14 19.42
C LYS A 370 10.27 3.40 18.15
N ILE A 371 10.35 4.12 17.05
CA ILE A 371 10.84 3.61 15.78
C ILE A 371 12.37 3.59 15.84
N GLU A 372 12.96 2.42 15.64
CA GLU A 372 14.40 2.22 15.76
C GLU A 372 15.10 2.09 14.40
N LYS A 373 14.34 1.79 13.34
CA LYS A 373 14.85 1.49 12.00
C LYS A 373 14.04 2.23 10.94
N CYS A 374 14.69 2.55 9.83
CA CYS A 374 14.06 3.11 8.64
C CYS A 374 14.37 2.24 7.42
N TYR A 375 13.46 2.25 6.45
CA TYR A 375 13.59 1.43 5.26
C TYR A 375 14.20 2.21 4.11
N VAL A 376 15.07 1.56 3.32
CA VAL A 376 15.64 2.07 2.07
C VAL A 376 15.10 1.30 0.88
N GLY A 377 14.91 1.99 -0.25
CA GLY A 377 14.44 1.43 -1.50
C GLY A 377 15.51 0.64 -2.24
N ILE A 378 15.14 0.13 -3.41
CA ILE A 378 16.06 -0.50 -4.35
C ILE A 378 16.96 0.60 -4.94
N PRO A 379 18.29 0.48 -4.88
CA PRO A 379 19.21 1.43 -5.48
C PRO A 379 19.05 1.46 -7.01
N GLU A 380 19.11 2.65 -7.62
CA GLU A 380 19.05 2.78 -9.09
C GLU A 380 20.22 2.06 -9.76
N SER A 381 21.40 2.05 -9.14
CA SER A 381 22.58 1.35 -9.62
C SER A 381 22.37 -0.16 -9.80
N LEU A 382 21.49 -0.77 -9.00
CA LEU A 382 21.17 -2.20 -9.10
C LEU A 382 20.36 -2.55 -10.35
N ILE A 383 19.65 -1.60 -10.94
CA ILE A 383 18.81 -1.81 -12.12
C ILE A 383 19.65 -1.98 -13.39
N ASN A 384 20.82 -1.34 -13.43
CA ASN A 384 21.71 -1.29 -14.59
C ASN A 384 22.78 -2.40 -14.60
N ILE A 385 22.67 -3.39 -13.71
CA ILE A 385 23.59 -4.53 -13.65
C ILE A 385 23.31 -5.53 -14.77
N ASP A 386 24.36 -6.08 -15.36
CA ASP A 386 24.28 -7.16 -16.38
C ASP A 386 24.10 -8.55 -15.73
N ILE A 387 23.07 -8.66 -14.89
CA ILE A 387 22.69 -9.88 -14.15
C ILE A 387 21.16 -10.02 -14.20
N ASP A 388 20.64 -11.26 -14.11
CA ASP A 388 19.20 -11.48 -13.94
C ASP A 388 18.70 -10.65 -12.75
N ILE A 389 17.76 -9.74 -13.01
CA ILE A 389 17.29 -8.75 -12.04
C ILE A 389 16.67 -9.40 -10.78
N ILE A 390 16.08 -10.59 -10.91
CA ILE A 390 15.52 -11.33 -9.78
C ILE A 390 16.64 -11.81 -8.87
N ASP A 391 17.73 -12.30 -9.44
CA ASP A 391 18.88 -12.78 -8.67
C ASP A 391 19.66 -11.59 -8.06
N ALA A 392 19.77 -10.47 -8.78
CA ALA A 392 20.34 -9.23 -8.25
C ALA A 392 19.55 -8.72 -7.01
N LEU A 393 18.23 -8.64 -7.14
CA LEU A 393 17.35 -8.20 -6.03
C LEU A 393 17.38 -9.14 -4.82
N LYS A 394 17.39 -10.46 -5.05
CA LYS A 394 17.53 -11.45 -3.97
C LYS A 394 18.88 -11.33 -3.27
N THR A 395 19.95 -11.16 -4.03
CA THR A 395 21.30 -10.97 -3.49
C THR A 395 21.35 -9.68 -2.68
N TRP A 396 20.90 -8.57 -3.24
CA TRP A 396 20.80 -7.31 -2.52
C TRP A 396 19.98 -7.44 -1.24
N SER A 397 18.81 -8.06 -1.28
CA SER A 397 17.96 -8.20 -0.10
C SER A 397 18.60 -9.02 1.02
N SER A 398 19.49 -9.97 0.69
CA SER A 398 20.21 -10.79 1.65
C SER A 398 21.40 -10.10 2.33
N MET A 399 21.89 -8.98 1.78
CA MET A 399 23.01 -8.23 2.36
C MET A 399 22.51 -7.36 3.52
N SER A 400 23.28 -7.25 4.60
CA SER A 400 22.97 -6.35 5.72
C SER A 400 23.39 -4.93 5.40
N LEU A 401 22.60 -3.95 5.86
CA LEU A 401 22.98 -2.53 5.88
C LEU A 401 23.54 -2.17 7.26
N LYS A 402 24.34 -1.11 7.30
CA LYS A 402 24.93 -0.62 8.56
C LYS A 402 23.92 0.25 9.34
N GLY A 403 24.04 0.23 10.66
CA GLY A 403 23.29 1.12 11.54
C GLY A 403 21.81 0.80 11.65
N PHE A 404 20.98 1.82 11.44
CA PHE A 404 19.52 1.77 11.59
C PHE A 404 18.76 1.62 10.27
N TYR A 405 19.46 1.41 9.16
CA TYR A 405 18.86 1.17 7.86
C TYR A 405 18.44 -0.28 7.69
N GLU A 406 17.24 -0.49 7.15
CA GLU A 406 16.76 -1.80 6.68
C GLU A 406 16.28 -1.69 5.23
N LYS A 407 16.31 -2.79 4.52
CA LYS A 407 15.83 -2.85 3.14
C LYS A 407 14.32 -3.02 3.09
N THR A 408 13.69 -2.34 2.14
CA THR A 408 12.26 -2.52 1.88
C THR A 408 11.93 -3.97 1.55
N ASP A 409 10.71 -4.40 1.88
CA ASP A 409 10.20 -5.72 1.51
C ASP A 409 9.94 -5.78 0.00
N ILE A 410 10.72 -6.58 -0.69
CA ILE A 410 10.63 -6.79 -2.14
C ILE A 410 9.83 -8.03 -2.54
N THR A 411 9.16 -8.71 -1.59
CA THR A 411 8.42 -9.96 -1.83
C THR A 411 7.40 -9.79 -2.97
N ARG A 412 6.66 -8.68 -2.94
CA ARG A 412 5.71 -8.31 -4.01
C ARG A 412 6.40 -8.15 -5.36
N ILE A 413 7.49 -7.42 -5.40
CA ILE A 413 8.24 -7.15 -6.63
C ILE A 413 8.77 -8.45 -7.23
N ILE A 414 9.39 -9.30 -6.41
CA ILE A 414 9.87 -10.62 -6.84
C ILE A 414 8.72 -11.50 -7.36
N TYR A 415 7.55 -11.47 -6.73
CA TYR A 415 6.37 -12.20 -7.20
C TYR A 415 5.96 -11.73 -8.61
N LEU A 416 5.85 -10.42 -8.83
CA LEU A 416 5.47 -9.85 -10.12
C LEU A 416 6.53 -10.09 -11.20
N LEU A 417 7.81 -9.96 -10.89
CA LEU A 417 8.92 -10.28 -11.81
C LEU A 417 8.90 -11.74 -12.23
N ASN A 418 8.67 -12.68 -11.31
CA ASN A 418 8.51 -14.09 -11.65
C ASN A 418 7.28 -14.33 -12.53
N ARG A 419 6.22 -13.51 -12.39
CA ARG A 419 5.05 -13.59 -13.24
C ARG A 419 5.37 -13.10 -14.66
N LEU A 420 6.06 -11.96 -14.80
CA LEU A 420 6.52 -11.42 -16.09
C LEU A 420 7.46 -12.41 -16.81
N LYS A 421 8.37 -13.05 -16.08
CA LYS A 421 9.26 -14.08 -16.65
C LYS A 421 8.49 -15.29 -17.21
N LYS A 422 7.35 -15.65 -16.60
CA LYS A 422 6.48 -16.73 -17.13
C LYS A 422 5.70 -16.32 -18.37
N LEU A 423 5.47 -15.02 -18.57
CA LEU A 423 4.81 -14.46 -19.76
C LEU A 423 5.80 -14.21 -20.91
N ASP A 424 7.08 -14.57 -20.72
CA ASP A 424 8.16 -14.37 -21.69
C ASP A 424 8.27 -12.90 -22.15
N ILE A 425 8.16 -11.98 -21.20
CA ILE A 425 8.27 -10.54 -21.42
C ILE A 425 9.75 -10.22 -21.66
N ASP A 426 10.07 -9.73 -22.86
CA ASP A 426 11.42 -9.33 -23.27
C ASP A 426 11.52 -7.79 -23.34
N VAL A 427 12.00 -7.19 -22.26
CA VAL A 427 12.20 -5.74 -22.12
C VAL A 427 13.42 -5.47 -21.23
N SER A 428 13.87 -4.22 -21.16
CA SER A 428 14.99 -3.81 -20.32
C SER A 428 14.74 -4.10 -18.82
N ASN A 429 15.82 -4.26 -18.03
CA ASN A 429 15.72 -4.38 -16.57
C ASN A 429 15.00 -3.18 -15.95
N GLU A 430 15.21 -1.99 -16.48
CA GLU A 430 14.52 -0.77 -16.03
C GLU A 430 13.02 -0.88 -16.24
N ASP A 431 12.57 -1.28 -17.43
CA ASP A 431 11.15 -1.39 -17.75
C ASP A 431 10.47 -2.52 -16.97
N ILE A 432 11.14 -3.67 -16.80
CA ILE A 432 10.57 -4.80 -16.07
C ILE A 432 10.40 -4.46 -14.58
N ILE A 433 11.31 -3.68 -14.00
CA ILE A 433 11.15 -3.16 -12.62
C ILE A 433 10.04 -2.12 -12.56
N LYS A 434 9.97 -1.19 -13.52
CA LYS A 434 8.86 -0.24 -13.62
C LYS A 434 7.51 -0.95 -13.67
N MET A 435 7.39 -2.02 -14.47
CA MET A 435 6.17 -2.86 -14.52
C MET A 435 5.81 -3.44 -13.15
N ALA A 436 6.79 -3.99 -12.44
CA ALA A 436 6.58 -4.61 -11.13
C ALA A 436 6.33 -3.59 -9.99
N THR A 437 6.71 -2.33 -10.17
CA THR A 437 6.55 -1.27 -9.16
C THR A 437 5.31 -0.40 -9.37
N ILE A 438 4.64 -0.47 -10.52
CA ILE A 438 3.34 0.21 -10.72
C ILE A 438 2.36 -0.20 -9.62
N PRO A 439 1.73 0.78 -8.93
CA PRO A 439 0.75 0.48 -7.90
C PRO A 439 -0.56 -0.01 -8.52
N PHE A 440 -0.99 -1.21 -8.18
CA PHE A 440 -2.32 -1.74 -8.52
C PHE A 440 -2.75 -2.78 -7.49
N GLU A 441 -4.03 -3.16 -7.50
CA GLU A 441 -4.58 -4.14 -6.55
C GLU A 441 -4.48 -5.58 -7.12
N GLU A 442 -3.46 -6.32 -6.72
CA GLU A 442 -3.15 -7.67 -7.21
C GLU A 442 -4.23 -8.70 -6.86
N ASN A 443 -4.92 -8.51 -5.73
CA ASN A 443 -6.02 -9.38 -5.32
C ASN A 443 -7.27 -9.22 -6.20
N ASN A 444 -7.34 -8.15 -7.00
CA ASN A 444 -8.41 -7.93 -7.98
C ASN A 444 -8.04 -8.61 -9.29
N LYS A 445 -8.66 -9.77 -9.55
CA LYS A 445 -8.37 -10.59 -10.74
C LYS A 445 -8.52 -9.85 -12.07
N THR A 446 -9.47 -8.91 -12.15
CA THR A 446 -9.71 -8.13 -13.38
C THR A 446 -8.55 -7.15 -13.61
N VAL A 447 -8.14 -6.43 -12.56
CA VAL A 447 -7.03 -5.46 -12.63
C VAL A 447 -5.71 -6.17 -12.85
N PHE A 448 -5.49 -7.33 -12.22
CA PHE A 448 -4.29 -8.14 -12.40
C PHE A 448 -4.15 -8.65 -13.84
N ALA A 449 -5.22 -9.21 -14.41
CA ALA A 449 -5.21 -9.67 -15.80
C ALA A 449 -4.95 -8.51 -16.80
N LEU A 450 -5.52 -7.33 -16.52
CA LEU A 450 -5.28 -6.15 -17.34
C LEU A 450 -3.82 -5.68 -17.26
N TRP A 451 -3.19 -5.76 -16.08
CA TRP A 451 -1.78 -5.46 -15.91
C TRP A 451 -0.90 -6.40 -16.74
N GLU A 452 -1.18 -7.71 -16.73
CA GLU A 452 -0.47 -8.68 -17.57
C GLU A 452 -0.60 -8.36 -19.06
N GLU A 453 -1.82 -8.02 -19.48
CA GLU A 453 -2.10 -7.66 -20.87
C GLU A 453 -1.34 -6.40 -21.31
N TYR A 454 -1.27 -5.37 -20.46
CA TYR A 454 -0.49 -4.17 -20.74
C TYR A 454 1.01 -4.43 -20.82
N CYS A 455 1.55 -5.30 -19.97
CA CYS A 455 2.94 -5.73 -20.05
C CYS A 455 3.23 -6.45 -21.37
N MET A 456 2.35 -7.35 -21.81
CA MET A 456 2.47 -8.04 -23.11
C MET A 456 2.36 -7.06 -24.29
N MET A 457 1.42 -6.12 -24.25
CA MET A 457 1.27 -5.09 -25.28
C MET A 457 2.52 -4.25 -25.42
N TYR A 458 3.10 -3.79 -24.30
CA TYR A 458 4.35 -3.01 -24.31
C TYR A 458 5.51 -3.81 -24.88
N SER A 459 5.71 -5.05 -24.43
CA SER A 459 6.76 -5.95 -24.95
C SER A 459 6.61 -6.24 -26.44
N ALA A 460 5.37 -6.29 -26.95
CA ALA A 460 5.07 -6.43 -28.38
C ALA A 460 5.24 -5.13 -29.20
N GLY A 461 5.68 -4.01 -28.57
CA GLY A 461 5.87 -2.72 -29.24
C GLY A 461 4.59 -1.96 -29.53
N ALA A 462 3.48 -2.23 -28.83
CA ALA A 462 2.24 -1.50 -29.01
C ALA A 462 2.40 -0.04 -28.57
N VAL A 463 1.92 0.90 -29.39
CA VAL A 463 1.95 2.34 -29.10
C VAL A 463 0.75 2.78 -28.25
N ASN A 464 -0.41 2.14 -28.47
CA ASN A 464 -1.68 2.49 -27.81
C ASN A 464 -2.04 1.46 -26.75
N LEU A 465 -2.48 1.92 -25.57
CA LEU A 465 -3.07 1.04 -24.58
C LEU A 465 -4.54 0.76 -24.88
N MET A 466 -4.94 -0.49 -24.69
CA MET A 466 -6.35 -0.89 -24.74
C MET A 466 -7.14 -0.22 -23.62
N LYS A 467 -8.34 0.25 -23.92
CA LYS A 467 -9.26 0.85 -22.96
C LYS A 467 -9.84 -0.21 -22.03
N PRO A 468 -9.89 0.02 -20.71
CA PRO A 468 -10.60 -0.85 -19.80
C PRO A 468 -12.09 -0.93 -20.17
N THR A 469 -12.70 -2.07 -19.94
CA THR A 469 -14.13 -2.29 -20.23
C THR A 469 -14.89 -2.64 -18.94
N LEU A 470 -16.06 -2.00 -18.78
CA LEU A 470 -16.98 -2.33 -17.69
C LEU A 470 -17.79 -3.59 -18.04
N LYS A 471 -17.75 -4.60 -17.18
CA LYS A 471 -18.60 -5.80 -17.33
C LYS A 471 -20.04 -5.49 -16.96
N LYS A 472 -20.99 -5.65 -17.90
CA LYS A 472 -22.40 -5.19 -17.79
C LYS A 472 -23.36 -6.17 -17.09
N ASN A 473 -22.94 -7.28 -16.52
CA ASN A 473 -23.86 -8.35 -16.08
C ASN A 473 -23.79 -8.68 -14.58
N ALA A 474 -23.76 -7.68 -13.72
CA ALA A 474 -23.77 -7.91 -12.29
C ALA A 474 -25.18 -7.88 -11.69
N SER A 475 -25.45 -8.76 -10.72
CA SER A 475 -26.54 -8.51 -9.78
C SER A 475 -26.26 -7.23 -9.00
N ALA A 476 -27.29 -6.48 -8.59
CA ALA A 476 -27.17 -5.22 -7.87
C ALA A 476 -26.12 -5.26 -6.72
N LYS A 477 -26.00 -6.40 -6.05
CA LYS A 477 -25.03 -6.62 -4.98
C LYS A 477 -23.56 -6.69 -5.44
N LYS A 478 -23.31 -7.02 -6.71
CA LYS A 478 -21.97 -7.11 -7.33
C LYS A 478 -21.62 -5.85 -8.12
N GLU A 479 -22.59 -5.04 -8.45
CA GLU A 479 -22.42 -3.86 -9.28
C GLU A 479 -21.43 -2.86 -8.65
N LEU A 480 -21.51 -2.65 -7.34
CA LEU A 480 -20.56 -1.81 -6.61
C LEU A 480 -19.12 -2.34 -6.70
N ASP A 481 -18.91 -3.66 -6.57
CA ASP A 481 -17.57 -4.27 -6.67
C ASP A 481 -17.03 -4.18 -8.11
N GLU A 482 -17.89 -4.27 -9.13
CA GLU A 482 -17.51 -4.16 -10.54
C GLU A 482 -17.17 -2.70 -10.92
N LEU A 483 -17.95 -1.73 -10.45
CA LEU A 483 -17.64 -0.30 -10.66
C LEU A 483 -16.32 0.09 -10.00
N GLU A 484 -16.06 -0.39 -8.78
CA GLU A 484 -14.76 -0.15 -8.12
C GLU A 484 -13.61 -0.82 -8.88
N SER A 485 -13.79 -2.04 -9.37
CA SER A 485 -12.80 -2.73 -10.18
C SER A 485 -12.54 -1.99 -11.50
N TYR A 486 -13.59 -1.47 -12.12
CA TYR A 486 -13.47 -0.67 -13.33
C TYR A 486 -12.74 0.65 -13.08
N TYR A 487 -13.06 1.35 -11.97
CA TYR A 487 -12.34 2.56 -11.58
C TYR A 487 -10.83 2.30 -11.39
N LYS A 488 -10.46 1.20 -10.71
CA LYS A 488 -9.07 0.78 -10.55
C LYS A 488 -8.40 0.38 -11.88
N SER A 489 -9.16 -0.17 -12.81
CA SER A 489 -8.66 -0.46 -14.16
C SER A 489 -8.35 0.83 -14.93
N LEU A 490 -9.14 1.87 -14.75
CA LEU A 490 -8.86 3.22 -15.32
C LEU A 490 -7.62 3.85 -14.68
N ASP A 491 -7.43 3.70 -13.35
CA ASP A 491 -6.23 4.14 -12.65
C ASP A 491 -4.99 3.42 -13.19
N LEU A 492 -5.05 2.10 -13.38
CA LEU A 492 -3.96 1.31 -13.97
C LEU A 492 -3.66 1.73 -15.42
N ASN A 493 -4.70 1.94 -16.25
CA ASN A 493 -4.53 2.39 -17.63
C ASN A 493 -3.78 3.73 -17.70
N TYR A 494 -4.16 4.68 -16.86
CA TYR A 494 -3.48 5.96 -16.77
C TYR A 494 -2.03 5.81 -16.30
N SER A 495 -1.83 5.12 -15.17
CA SER A 495 -0.51 4.94 -14.56
C SER A 495 0.45 4.20 -15.49
N PHE A 496 0.00 3.12 -16.13
CA PHE A 496 0.82 2.36 -17.07
C PHE A 496 1.18 3.20 -18.32
N GLY A 497 0.17 3.85 -18.93
CA GLY A 497 0.39 4.70 -20.10
C GLY A 497 1.40 5.81 -19.85
N LYS A 498 1.32 6.47 -18.69
CA LYS A 498 2.26 7.53 -18.30
C LYS A 498 3.67 7.02 -18.03
N ASN A 499 3.82 5.92 -17.28
CA ASN A 499 5.15 5.39 -16.94
C ASN A 499 5.90 4.83 -18.17
N PHE A 500 5.17 4.38 -19.20
CA PHE A 500 5.75 3.78 -20.42
C PHE A 500 5.58 4.66 -21.66
N ASN A 501 5.15 5.91 -21.52
CA ASN A 501 4.92 6.84 -22.63
C ASN A 501 4.02 6.27 -23.74
N MET A 502 3.08 5.37 -23.39
CA MET A 502 2.10 4.83 -24.33
C MET A 502 0.92 5.79 -24.50
N MET A 503 0.34 5.78 -25.68
CA MET A 503 -0.82 6.64 -25.97
C MET A 503 -2.05 6.19 -25.18
N ILE A 504 -2.58 7.09 -24.38
CA ILE A 504 -3.83 6.94 -23.61
C ILE A 504 -4.79 8.09 -23.95
N ASN A 505 -6.07 7.82 -23.86
CA ASN A 505 -7.09 8.86 -24.03
C ASN A 505 -7.44 9.48 -22.66
N ASN A 506 -6.71 10.52 -22.26
CA ASN A 506 -6.91 11.20 -20.96
C ASN A 506 -8.34 11.72 -20.79
N ARG A 507 -8.98 12.28 -21.82
CA ARG A 507 -10.38 12.78 -21.75
C ARG A 507 -11.35 11.63 -21.43
N PHE A 508 -11.17 10.49 -22.09
CA PHE A 508 -11.96 9.29 -21.82
C PHE A 508 -11.75 8.83 -20.37
N ILE A 509 -10.50 8.70 -19.92
CA ILE A 509 -10.19 8.24 -18.56
C ILE A 509 -10.81 9.16 -17.51
N CYS A 510 -10.64 10.47 -17.63
CA CYS A 510 -11.20 11.44 -16.69
C CYS A 510 -12.75 11.39 -16.66
N SER A 511 -13.38 11.37 -17.83
CA SER A 511 -14.85 11.28 -17.94
C SER A 511 -15.39 9.97 -17.35
N GLU A 512 -14.75 8.84 -17.65
CA GLU A 512 -15.17 7.54 -17.11
C GLU A 512 -14.92 7.40 -15.60
N LYS A 513 -13.83 7.95 -15.08
CA LYS A 513 -13.59 8.03 -13.64
C LYS A 513 -14.69 8.83 -12.94
N GLU A 514 -15.05 9.98 -13.46
CA GLU A 514 -16.11 10.81 -12.90
C GLU A 514 -17.48 10.12 -12.97
N ASN A 515 -17.85 9.57 -14.12
CA ASN A 515 -19.10 8.83 -14.31
C ASN A 515 -19.19 7.63 -13.35
N THR A 516 -18.10 6.87 -13.23
CA THR A 516 -18.03 5.71 -12.35
C THR A 516 -18.14 6.10 -10.88
N ALA A 517 -17.43 7.15 -10.46
CA ALA A 517 -17.51 7.66 -9.10
C ALA A 517 -18.91 8.19 -8.75
N ASN A 518 -19.61 8.83 -9.71
CA ASN A 518 -20.99 9.26 -9.53
C ASN A 518 -21.94 8.08 -9.35
N LYS A 519 -21.80 7.03 -10.17
CA LYS A 519 -22.59 5.80 -10.05
C LYS A 519 -22.33 5.07 -8.72
N ILE A 520 -21.06 4.97 -8.30
CA ILE A 520 -20.71 4.40 -6.98
C ILE A 520 -21.42 5.20 -5.87
N ASN A 521 -21.38 6.53 -5.94
CA ASN A 521 -22.07 7.37 -4.94
C ASN A 521 -23.58 7.15 -4.95
N GLU A 522 -24.20 7.06 -6.13
CA GLU A 522 -25.63 6.76 -6.28
C GLU A 522 -25.99 5.40 -5.66
N LEU A 523 -25.23 4.34 -5.94
CA LEU A 523 -25.46 3.02 -5.35
C LEU A 523 -25.34 3.02 -3.83
N LEU A 524 -24.41 3.80 -3.27
CA LEU A 524 -24.31 3.96 -1.82
C LEU A 524 -25.51 4.68 -1.20
N LEU A 525 -26.28 5.43 -1.99
CA LEU A 525 -27.49 6.11 -1.54
C LEU A 525 -28.76 5.26 -1.72
N THR A 526 -28.88 4.59 -2.88
CA THR A 526 -30.12 3.91 -3.29
C THR A 526 -30.16 2.44 -2.88
N ASN A 527 -29.03 1.74 -2.97
CA ASN A 527 -28.98 0.28 -2.85
C ASN A 527 -28.32 -0.17 -1.53
N LEU A 528 -28.22 0.72 -0.55
CA LEU A 528 -27.57 0.40 0.73
C LEU A 528 -28.21 -0.79 1.45
N LEU A 529 -29.54 -0.93 1.36
CA LEU A 529 -30.29 -2.02 1.99
C LEU A 529 -29.97 -3.41 1.38
N ASP A 530 -29.49 -3.47 0.13
CA ASP A 530 -29.04 -4.72 -0.51
C ASP A 530 -27.83 -5.33 0.18
N HIS A 531 -27.09 -4.52 0.96
CA HIS A 531 -25.94 -4.95 1.76
C HIS A 531 -26.31 -5.41 3.17
N GLU A 532 -27.62 -5.41 3.50
CA GLU A 532 -28.11 -5.97 4.77
C GLU A 532 -27.74 -7.46 4.87
N ARG A 533 -27.30 -7.87 6.05
CA ARG A 533 -26.98 -9.27 6.28
C ARG A 533 -28.25 -10.08 6.49
N VAL A 534 -28.46 -11.07 5.63
CA VAL A 534 -29.57 -12.01 5.74
C VAL A 534 -29.07 -13.45 5.79
N CYS A 535 -29.81 -14.29 6.49
CA CYS A 535 -29.52 -15.73 6.54
C CYS A 535 -29.71 -16.37 5.15
N ILE A 536 -28.67 -16.98 4.61
CA ILE A 536 -28.73 -17.66 3.28
C ILE A 536 -29.67 -18.87 3.25
N GLY A 537 -30.16 -19.34 4.40
CA GLY A 537 -31.08 -20.48 4.48
C GLY A 537 -32.56 -20.10 4.58
N CYS A 538 -32.90 -18.97 5.24
CA CYS A 538 -34.30 -18.60 5.47
C CYS A 538 -34.59 -17.10 5.27
N GLY A 539 -33.64 -16.30 4.82
CA GLY A 539 -33.83 -14.87 4.58
C GLY A 539 -33.93 -13.99 5.85
N LYS A 540 -33.88 -14.56 7.06
CA LYS A 540 -33.96 -13.78 8.31
C LYS A 540 -32.86 -12.75 8.38
N LYS A 541 -33.15 -11.50 8.74
CA LYS A 541 -32.18 -10.46 9.01
C LYS A 541 -31.23 -10.88 10.12
N LEU A 542 -29.93 -10.65 9.90
CA LEU A 542 -28.84 -10.91 10.83
C LEU A 542 -28.18 -9.59 11.21
N SER A 543 -27.69 -9.46 12.45
CA SER A 543 -26.89 -8.30 12.83
C SER A 543 -25.59 -8.24 12.01
N TRP A 544 -25.06 -7.03 11.83
CA TRP A 544 -23.83 -6.79 11.07
C TRP A 544 -22.63 -7.64 11.54
N ASP A 545 -22.55 -7.95 12.83
CA ASP A 545 -21.47 -8.72 13.48
C ASP A 545 -21.80 -10.21 13.67
N TYR A 546 -22.93 -10.69 13.16
CA TYR A 546 -23.32 -12.09 13.31
C TYR A 546 -22.25 -13.03 12.75
N PRO A 547 -21.77 -14.05 13.51
CA PRO A 547 -20.58 -14.81 13.18
C PRO A 547 -20.72 -15.78 12.00
N SER A 548 -21.93 -15.94 11.45
CA SER A 548 -22.23 -16.90 10.38
C SER A 548 -23.16 -16.29 9.33
N ASP A 549 -23.12 -16.81 8.10
CA ASP A 549 -24.07 -16.44 7.03
C ASP A 549 -25.43 -17.14 7.21
N ARG A 550 -25.57 -18.00 8.21
CA ARG A 550 -26.81 -18.70 8.55
C ARG A 550 -27.20 -18.39 9.97
N CYS A 551 -28.50 -18.15 10.23
CA CYS A 551 -29.02 -18.05 11.58
C CYS A 551 -28.83 -19.37 12.35
N ARG A 552 -28.94 -19.33 13.67
CA ARG A 552 -28.70 -20.51 14.53
C ARG A 552 -29.47 -21.76 14.05
N MET A 553 -30.76 -21.61 13.72
CA MET A 553 -31.60 -22.73 13.24
C MET A 553 -31.12 -23.29 11.91
N CYS A 554 -30.87 -22.41 10.93
CA CYS A 554 -30.39 -22.85 9.61
C CYS A 554 -28.98 -23.45 9.65
N LYS A 555 -28.14 -23.02 10.61
CA LYS A 555 -26.83 -23.64 10.84
C LYS A 555 -26.99 -25.07 11.37
N ILE A 556 -27.81 -25.30 12.39
CA ILE A 556 -28.08 -26.63 12.94
C ILE A 556 -28.62 -27.56 11.85
N ILE A 557 -29.60 -27.10 11.05
CA ILE A 557 -30.17 -27.91 9.95
C ILE A 557 -29.10 -28.24 8.90
N ASN A 558 -28.22 -27.29 8.57
CA ASN A 558 -27.16 -27.51 7.59
C ASN A 558 -26.09 -28.49 8.10
N ASP A 559 -25.71 -28.37 9.38
CA ASP A 559 -24.70 -29.22 10.01
C ASP A 559 -25.24 -30.68 10.13
N SER A 560 -26.51 -30.86 10.52
CA SER A 560 -27.16 -32.18 10.54
C SER A 560 -27.30 -32.79 9.13
N LYS A 561 -27.50 -31.98 8.07
CA LYS A 561 -27.48 -32.47 6.69
C LYS A 561 -26.08 -32.92 6.25
N LYS A 562 -25.03 -32.19 6.65
CA LYS A 562 -23.63 -32.58 6.38
C LYS A 562 -23.25 -33.88 7.07
N GLU A 563 -23.59 -34.01 8.36
CA GLU A 563 -23.36 -35.26 9.11
C GLU A 563 -24.05 -36.46 8.48
N ARG A 564 -25.32 -36.32 8.04
CA ARG A 564 -26.03 -37.37 7.33
C ARG A 564 -25.40 -37.72 5.96
N TYR A 565 -24.87 -36.71 5.26
CA TYR A 565 -24.17 -36.94 3.99
C TYR A 565 -22.84 -37.67 4.21
N ASP A 566 -22.06 -37.27 5.19
CA ASP A 566 -20.78 -37.88 5.57
C ASP A 566 -20.97 -39.31 6.07
N TYR A 567 -22.05 -39.56 6.85
CA TYR A 567 -22.43 -40.91 7.29
C TYR A 567 -22.75 -41.83 6.10
N ARG A 568 -23.60 -41.37 5.17
CA ARG A 568 -23.94 -42.12 3.94
C ARG A 568 -22.73 -42.38 3.04
N PHE A 569 -21.81 -41.42 2.98
CA PHE A 569 -20.56 -41.55 2.19
C PHE A 569 -19.61 -42.58 2.83
N ARG A 570 -19.50 -42.61 4.15
CA ARG A 570 -18.75 -43.63 4.91
C ARG A 570 -19.38 -45.03 4.72
N GLU A 571 -20.68 -45.17 4.83
CA GLU A 571 -21.35 -46.44 4.61
C GLU A 571 -21.15 -46.98 3.17
N ARG A 572 -21.24 -46.13 2.15
CA ARG A 572 -20.94 -46.51 0.76
C ARG A 572 -19.50 -46.99 0.59
N ARG A 573 -18.53 -46.30 1.15
CA ARG A 573 -17.11 -46.72 1.15
C ARG A 573 -16.92 -48.08 1.85
N HIS A 574 -17.57 -48.29 2.98
CA HIS A 574 -17.51 -49.57 3.67
C HIS A 574 -18.20 -50.70 2.90
N ALA A 575 -19.29 -50.43 2.22
CA ALA A 575 -19.97 -51.40 1.35
C ALA A 575 -19.11 -51.78 0.13
N ASP A 576 -18.49 -50.80 -0.53
CA ASP A 576 -17.59 -51.04 -1.66
C ASP A 576 -16.31 -51.77 -1.22
N TYR A 577 -15.75 -51.45 -0.04
CA TYR A 577 -14.62 -52.21 0.52
C TYR A 577 -14.97 -53.67 0.81
N ARG A 578 -16.20 -53.95 1.34
CA ARG A 578 -16.69 -55.31 1.57
C ARG A 578 -16.94 -56.06 0.26
N LYS A 579 -17.47 -55.42 -0.79
CA LYS A 579 -17.65 -55.99 -2.14
C LYS A 579 -16.30 -56.34 -2.78
N ASN A 580 -15.31 -55.45 -2.71
CA ASN A 580 -13.99 -55.69 -3.28
C ASN A 580 -13.21 -56.78 -2.52
N ARG A 581 -13.42 -56.93 -1.22
CA ARG A 581 -12.79 -57.99 -0.42
C ARG A 581 -13.43 -59.37 -0.73
N ARG A 582 -14.72 -59.44 -1.10
CA ARG A 582 -15.36 -60.67 -1.55
C ARG A 582 -14.91 -61.06 -2.97
N ARG A 583 -14.67 -60.11 -3.87
CA ARG A 583 -14.16 -60.39 -5.25
C ARG A 583 -12.68 -60.84 -5.27
N ARG A 584 -11.92 -60.66 -4.23
CA ARG A 584 -10.53 -61.14 -4.12
C ARG A 584 -10.41 -62.52 -3.45
N ARG A 585 -11.51 -63.19 -3.11
CA ARG A 585 -11.54 -64.49 -2.50
C ARG A 585 -12.10 -65.61 -3.42
N TYR A 586 -12.30 -65.31 -4.71
CA TYR A 586 -12.59 -66.27 -5.76
C TYR A 586 -11.52 -66.21 -6.83
#